data_28dba9573122f759137cb08f8f5c497d
#
_entry.id   28dba9573122f759137cb08f8f5c497d
#
_cell.length_a   1.000
_cell.length_b   1.000
_cell.length_c   1.000
_cell.angle_alpha   90.00
_cell.angle_beta   90.00
_cell.angle_gamma   90.00
#
_symmetry.space_group_name_H-M   'P 1'
#
loop_
_entity.id
_entity.type
_entity.pdbx_description
1 polymer ?
#
loop_
_entity_poly.entity_id
_entity_poly.type
_entity_poly.pdbx_seq_one_letter_code
_entity_poly.pdbx_strand_id
1 'polypeptide(L)'
;MNYLPDFSRLLPYLPDLLAGLMTTVWLTTLTTMLGILGAVMCVWQRHRAPTSLFSRLLGMLVELLRNTPFIVQLFFIFFGLPALGLSLSAEMAAVIAMTLNLAAYSSEILRAGVDATGRGQWEAGRALGLTPWQRYRHVVLMPALERMYPALTSQCVIVMLGSAVVSQISVADLTFAANFIQSRTFLSFESYVVTAGMYLLLAIAMRALLNRIGRRLFGFRHLTPAPRRRLSSHVLREAHS
;
A
#
# COMPACT_ATOMS: atom_id res chain seq x y z
N MET A 1 28.10 -32.78 5.42
CA MET A 1 27.69 -32.22 6.73
C MET A 1 26.20 -32.14 6.77
N ASN A 2 25.53 -32.92 7.62
CA ASN A 2 24.08 -32.81 7.80
C ASN A 2 23.80 -31.57 8.68
N TYR A 3 23.41 -30.46 8.09
CA TYR A 3 22.96 -29.31 8.84
C TYR A 3 21.57 -29.61 9.45
N LEU A 4 21.50 -29.62 10.79
CA LEU A 4 20.23 -29.72 11.51
C LEU A 4 19.86 -28.34 12.05
N PRO A 5 18.73 -27.75 11.57
CA PRO A 5 18.28 -26.47 12.05
C PRO A 5 18.00 -26.50 13.57
N ASP A 6 18.49 -25.49 14.28
CA ASP A 6 18.26 -25.33 15.72
C ASP A 6 17.62 -23.99 16.04
N PHE A 7 16.30 -23.98 16.06
CA PHE A 7 15.50 -22.79 16.36
C PHE A 7 15.55 -22.40 17.85
N SER A 8 15.97 -23.28 18.76
CA SER A 8 16.03 -22.97 20.19
C SER A 8 17.06 -21.87 20.49
N ARG A 9 18.10 -21.77 19.66
CA ARG A 9 19.15 -20.76 19.78
C ARG A 9 18.66 -19.32 19.41
N LEU A 10 17.48 -19.19 18.84
CA LEU A 10 16.86 -17.88 18.57
C LEU A 10 16.06 -17.36 19.76
N LEU A 11 15.69 -18.20 20.74
CA LEU A 11 14.87 -17.79 21.87
C LEU A 11 15.44 -16.59 22.65
N PRO A 12 16.76 -16.48 22.90
CA PRO A 12 17.34 -15.32 23.57
C PRO A 12 17.15 -13.99 22.80
N TYR A 13 16.97 -14.07 21.49
CA TYR A 13 16.79 -12.91 20.58
C TYR A 13 15.33 -12.58 20.28
N LEU A 14 14.39 -13.29 20.90
CA LEU A 14 12.96 -13.00 20.74
C LEU A 14 12.59 -11.54 21.07
N PRO A 15 13.16 -10.89 22.09
CA PRO A 15 12.91 -9.48 22.35
C PRO A 15 13.31 -8.56 21.17
N ASP A 16 14.45 -8.84 20.53
CA ASP A 16 14.92 -8.06 19.37
C ASP A 16 13.98 -8.21 18.17
N LEU A 17 13.52 -9.45 17.90
CA LEU A 17 12.54 -9.72 16.84
C LEU A 17 11.20 -9.02 17.11
N LEU A 18 10.74 -9.04 18.36
CA LEU A 18 9.49 -8.35 18.74
C LEU A 18 9.63 -6.82 18.66
N ALA A 19 10.77 -6.25 19.06
CA ALA A 19 11.06 -4.83 18.91
C ALA A 19 11.06 -4.43 17.43
N GLY A 20 11.75 -5.19 16.58
CA GLY A 20 11.76 -4.99 15.14
C GLY A 20 10.36 -5.12 14.51
N LEU A 21 9.55 -6.10 14.96
CA LEU A 21 8.15 -6.25 14.54
C LEU A 21 7.33 -5.00 14.91
N MET A 22 7.48 -4.47 16.12
CA MET A 22 6.76 -3.25 16.55
C MET A 22 7.15 -2.04 15.70
N THR A 23 8.44 -1.89 15.36
CA THR A 23 8.90 -0.85 14.43
C THR A 23 8.25 -1.00 13.06
N THR A 24 8.21 -2.21 12.51
CA THR A 24 7.54 -2.51 11.23
C THR A 24 6.05 -2.15 11.28
N VAL A 25 5.33 -2.53 12.34
CA VAL A 25 3.91 -2.21 12.55
C VAL A 25 3.68 -0.70 12.63
N TRP A 26 4.50 -0.01 13.42
CA TRP A 26 4.42 1.44 13.57
C TRP A 26 4.64 2.18 12.24
N LEU A 27 5.75 1.88 11.55
CA LEU A 27 6.06 2.46 10.24
C LEU A 27 4.94 2.22 9.24
N THR A 28 4.48 0.97 9.14
CA THR A 28 3.44 0.59 8.19
C THR A 28 2.11 1.28 8.48
N THR A 29 1.73 1.38 9.76
CA THR A 29 0.48 2.04 10.15
C THR A 29 0.53 3.52 9.79
N LEU A 30 1.60 4.22 10.18
CA LEU A 30 1.76 5.65 9.90
C LEU A 30 1.79 5.92 8.39
N THR A 31 2.60 5.17 7.64
CA THR A 31 2.73 5.35 6.19
C THR A 31 1.46 4.97 5.44
N THR A 32 0.69 3.99 5.92
CA THR A 32 -0.62 3.65 5.35
C THR A 32 -1.60 4.81 5.51
N MET A 33 -1.69 5.39 6.69
CA MET A 33 -2.57 6.54 6.93
C MET A 33 -2.19 7.74 6.07
N LEU A 34 -0.92 8.13 6.06
CA LEU A 34 -0.43 9.28 5.31
C LEU A 34 -0.48 9.04 3.80
N GLY A 35 -0.12 7.84 3.35
CA GLY A 35 -0.09 7.48 1.93
C GLY A 35 -1.48 7.43 1.29
N ILE A 36 -2.47 6.86 1.98
CA ILE A 36 -3.86 6.86 1.50
C ILE A 36 -4.44 8.28 1.49
N LEU A 37 -4.19 9.07 2.54
CA LEU A 37 -4.59 10.48 2.56
C LEU A 37 -3.97 11.26 1.40
N GLY A 38 -2.66 11.10 1.18
CA GLY A 38 -1.94 11.70 0.07
C GLY A 38 -2.49 11.29 -1.29
N ALA A 39 -2.85 10.01 -1.46
CA ALA A 39 -3.48 9.49 -2.67
C ALA A 39 -4.84 10.17 -2.96
N VAL A 40 -5.71 10.27 -1.95
CA VAL A 40 -7.02 10.93 -2.08
C VAL A 40 -6.86 12.40 -2.47
N MET A 41 -5.93 13.11 -1.82
CA MET A 41 -5.65 14.52 -2.13
C MET A 41 -5.05 14.70 -3.53
N CYS A 42 -4.14 13.81 -3.94
CA CYS A 42 -3.56 13.82 -5.28
C CYS A 42 -4.63 13.65 -6.36
N VAL A 43 -5.52 12.67 -6.22
CA VAL A 43 -6.62 12.43 -7.18
C VAL A 43 -7.60 13.61 -7.19
N TRP A 44 -7.94 14.14 -6.01
CA TRP A 44 -8.81 15.34 -5.93
C TRP A 44 -8.21 16.52 -6.68
N GLN A 45 -6.94 16.84 -6.45
CA GLN A 45 -6.27 17.98 -7.08
C GLN A 45 -6.21 17.82 -8.61
N ARG A 46 -5.83 16.62 -9.08
CA ARG A 46 -5.75 16.31 -10.51
C ARG A 46 -7.12 16.32 -11.19
N HIS A 47 -8.17 15.96 -10.45
CA HIS A 47 -9.55 16.04 -10.97
C HIS A 47 -10.10 17.47 -10.98
N ARG A 48 -9.85 18.27 -9.91
CA ARG A 48 -10.36 19.63 -9.78
C ARG A 48 -9.75 20.59 -10.80
N ALA A 49 -8.46 20.47 -11.06
CA ALA A 49 -7.70 21.39 -11.90
C ALA A 49 -6.73 20.63 -12.83
N PRO A 50 -7.26 19.85 -13.81
CA PRO A 50 -6.45 18.94 -14.63
C PRO A 50 -5.40 19.65 -15.48
N THR A 51 -5.66 20.89 -15.88
CA THR A 51 -4.74 21.68 -16.71
C THR A 51 -3.73 22.51 -15.92
N SER A 52 -3.85 22.56 -14.57
CA SER A 52 -2.95 23.34 -13.75
C SER A 52 -1.53 22.78 -13.78
N LEU A 53 -0.52 23.65 -13.69
CA LEU A 53 0.88 23.25 -13.59
C LEU A 53 1.12 22.28 -12.42
N PHE A 54 0.50 22.56 -11.27
CA PHE A 54 0.61 21.73 -10.07
C PHE A 54 0.06 20.30 -10.30
N SER A 55 -1.07 20.15 -10.99
CA SER A 55 -1.61 18.82 -11.32
C SER A 55 -0.71 18.05 -12.30
N ARG A 56 -0.07 18.75 -13.25
CA ARG A 56 0.90 18.15 -14.16
C ARG A 56 2.15 17.66 -13.41
N LEU A 57 2.68 18.50 -12.51
CA LEU A 57 3.83 18.15 -11.68
C LEU A 57 3.53 16.95 -10.75
N LEU A 58 2.34 16.92 -10.13
CA LEU A 58 1.89 15.76 -9.36
C LEU A 58 1.80 14.50 -10.23
N GLY A 59 1.29 14.62 -11.45
CA GLY A 59 1.25 13.50 -12.40
C GLY A 59 2.65 12.97 -12.72
N MET A 60 3.59 13.85 -13.05
CA MET A 60 4.98 13.48 -13.31
C MET A 60 5.64 12.83 -12.09
N LEU A 61 5.41 13.35 -10.88
CA LEU A 61 5.92 12.76 -9.66
C LEU A 61 5.36 11.34 -9.42
N VAL A 62 4.07 11.16 -9.61
CA VAL A 62 3.43 9.83 -9.51
C VAL A 62 4.05 8.85 -10.50
N GLU A 63 4.24 9.26 -11.77
CA GLU A 63 4.88 8.42 -12.77
C GLU A 63 6.32 8.10 -12.42
N LEU A 64 7.11 9.09 -11.96
CA LEU A 64 8.48 8.89 -11.51
C LEU A 64 8.56 7.84 -10.39
N LEU A 65 7.73 7.99 -9.35
CA LEU A 65 7.72 7.09 -8.19
C LEU A 65 7.25 5.67 -8.55
N ARG A 66 6.36 5.53 -9.52
CA ARG A 66 5.87 4.20 -9.96
C ARG A 66 6.82 3.48 -10.92
N ASN A 67 7.67 4.21 -11.60
CA ASN A 67 8.61 3.67 -12.59
C ASN A 67 10.06 3.59 -12.07
N THR A 68 10.28 3.84 -10.77
CA THR A 68 11.58 3.69 -10.12
C THR A 68 11.52 2.68 -8.98
N PRO A 69 12.59 1.89 -8.73
CA PRO A 69 12.62 0.95 -7.61
C PRO A 69 12.51 1.66 -6.26
N PHE A 70 11.74 1.10 -5.33
CA PHE A 70 11.55 1.68 -4.00
C PHE A 70 12.87 1.91 -3.24
N ILE A 71 13.82 0.98 -3.33
CA ILE A 71 15.13 1.11 -2.67
C ILE A 71 15.90 2.35 -3.19
N VAL A 72 15.78 2.67 -4.48
CA VAL A 72 16.43 3.85 -5.06
C VAL A 72 15.79 5.13 -4.53
N GLN A 73 14.46 5.16 -4.41
CA GLN A 73 13.72 6.28 -3.80
C GLN A 73 14.15 6.49 -2.34
N LEU A 74 14.25 5.40 -1.57
CA LEU A 74 14.69 5.43 -0.19
C LEU A 74 16.11 6.01 -0.05
N PHE A 75 17.04 5.51 -0.86
CA PHE A 75 18.43 5.98 -0.85
C PHE A 75 18.56 7.44 -1.32
N PHE A 76 17.77 7.85 -2.30
CA PHE A 76 17.75 9.25 -2.74
C PHE A 76 17.27 10.18 -1.62
N ILE A 77 16.25 9.78 -0.87
CA ILE A 77 15.74 10.57 0.27
C ILE A 77 16.77 10.58 1.41
N PHE A 78 17.35 9.44 1.75
CA PHE A 78 18.23 9.32 2.91
C PHE A 78 19.65 9.87 2.65
N PHE A 79 20.21 9.65 1.48
CA PHE A 79 21.57 10.12 1.14
C PHE A 79 21.59 11.37 0.26
N GLY A 80 20.56 11.56 -0.59
CA GLY A 80 20.52 12.68 -1.54
C GLY A 80 20.08 13.99 -0.90
N LEU A 81 19.07 13.99 -0.01
CA LEU A 81 18.61 15.21 0.63
C LEU A 81 19.65 15.87 1.54
N PRO A 82 20.47 15.15 2.30
CA PRO A 82 21.58 15.76 3.06
C PRO A 82 22.57 16.52 2.19
N ALA A 83 22.83 16.07 0.95
CA ALA A 83 23.65 16.81 -0.01
C ALA A 83 23.06 18.18 -0.40
N LEU A 84 21.74 18.36 -0.18
CA LEU A 84 21.01 19.63 -0.35
C LEU A 84 20.83 20.40 0.96
N GLY A 85 21.51 19.98 2.04
CA GLY A 85 21.44 20.60 3.36
C GLY A 85 20.26 20.15 4.24
N LEU A 86 19.50 19.12 3.85
CA LEU A 86 18.33 18.60 4.56
C LEU A 86 18.64 17.22 5.16
N SER A 87 19.25 17.18 6.35
CA SER A 87 19.50 15.92 7.07
C SER A 87 18.22 15.38 7.72
N LEU A 88 17.93 14.10 7.46
CA LEU A 88 16.80 13.37 8.02
C LEU A 88 17.30 12.19 8.85
N SER A 89 16.57 11.83 9.92
CA SER A 89 16.80 10.54 10.56
C SER A 89 16.41 9.40 9.63
N ALA A 90 16.95 8.20 9.87
CA ALA A 90 16.62 7.01 9.07
C ALA A 90 15.11 6.72 9.09
N GLU A 91 14.46 6.85 10.26
CA GLU A 91 13.03 6.64 10.42
C GLU A 91 12.21 7.67 9.62
N MET A 92 12.61 8.95 9.66
CA MET A 92 11.93 10.01 8.89
C MET A 92 12.07 9.76 7.40
N ALA A 93 13.26 9.40 6.93
CA ALA A 93 13.49 9.05 5.52
C ALA A 93 12.63 7.85 5.09
N ALA A 94 12.54 6.81 5.93
CA ALA A 94 11.71 5.64 5.70
C ALA A 94 10.22 6.02 5.61
N VAL A 95 9.70 6.80 6.58
CA VAL A 95 8.30 7.27 6.57
C VAL A 95 8.00 8.07 5.31
N ILE A 96 8.85 8.99 4.91
CA ILE A 96 8.66 9.81 3.71
C ILE A 96 8.66 8.94 2.46
N ALA A 97 9.68 8.07 2.30
CA ALA A 97 9.81 7.21 1.14
C ALA A 97 8.61 6.27 0.97
N MET A 98 8.24 5.56 2.05
CA MET A 98 7.09 4.64 2.06
C MET A 98 5.77 5.37 1.81
N THR A 99 5.58 6.55 2.41
CA THR A 99 4.38 7.38 2.22
C THR A 99 4.24 7.82 0.77
N LEU A 100 5.29 8.35 0.17
CA LEU A 100 5.30 8.79 -1.22
C LEU A 100 5.05 7.63 -2.18
N ASN A 101 5.69 6.49 -1.94
CA ASN A 101 5.50 5.28 -2.75
C ASN A 101 4.05 4.80 -2.68
N LEU A 102 3.49 4.63 -1.46
CA LEU A 102 2.11 4.22 -1.28
C LEU A 102 1.13 5.22 -1.88
N ALA A 103 1.35 6.53 -1.69
CA ALA A 103 0.49 7.57 -2.25
C ALA A 103 0.48 7.53 -3.77
N ALA A 104 1.64 7.35 -4.42
CA ALA A 104 1.75 7.26 -5.87
C ALA A 104 0.94 6.09 -6.43
N TYR A 105 1.16 4.88 -5.93
CA TYR A 105 0.42 3.69 -6.40
C TYR A 105 -1.07 3.76 -6.07
N SER A 106 -1.42 4.17 -4.85
CA SER A 106 -2.81 4.29 -4.42
C SER A 106 -3.56 5.39 -5.17
N SER A 107 -2.89 6.47 -5.56
CA SER A 107 -3.52 7.53 -6.36
C SER A 107 -3.96 7.02 -7.74
N GLU A 108 -3.18 6.19 -8.40
CA GLU A 108 -3.56 5.60 -9.69
C GLU A 108 -4.67 4.54 -9.55
N ILE A 109 -4.64 3.74 -8.48
CA ILE A 109 -5.74 2.82 -8.16
C ILE A 109 -7.04 3.61 -7.96
N LEU A 110 -7.01 4.67 -7.17
CA LEU A 110 -8.18 5.52 -6.92
C LEU A 110 -8.63 6.28 -8.18
N ARG A 111 -7.68 6.78 -8.98
CA ARG A 111 -7.97 7.46 -10.24
C ARG A 111 -8.76 6.55 -11.18
N ALA A 112 -8.33 5.29 -11.34
CA ALA A 112 -9.07 4.32 -12.14
C ALA A 112 -10.51 4.13 -11.65
N GLY A 113 -10.72 4.11 -10.32
CA GLY A 113 -12.06 4.04 -9.73
C GLY A 113 -12.91 5.29 -9.96
N VAL A 114 -12.30 6.48 -9.92
CA VAL A 114 -12.95 7.77 -10.19
C VAL A 114 -13.31 7.89 -11.67
N ASP A 115 -12.41 7.53 -12.57
CA ASP A 115 -12.61 7.56 -14.01
C ASP A 115 -13.73 6.59 -14.47
N ALA A 116 -13.90 5.48 -13.74
CA ALA A 116 -14.99 4.54 -13.96
C ALA A 116 -16.36 5.03 -13.46
N THR A 117 -16.44 6.22 -12.85
CA THR A 117 -17.70 6.81 -12.40
C THR A 117 -18.44 7.40 -13.60
N GLY A 118 -19.64 6.90 -13.87
CA GLY A 118 -20.45 7.30 -15.02
C GLY A 118 -20.80 8.81 -15.00
N ARG A 119 -20.85 9.43 -16.17
CA ARG A 119 -21.19 10.85 -16.34
C ARG A 119 -22.50 11.23 -15.67
N GLY A 120 -23.53 10.35 -15.74
CA GLY A 120 -24.81 10.57 -15.11
C GLY A 120 -24.76 10.78 -13.59
N GLN A 121 -23.79 10.17 -12.89
CA GLN A 121 -23.59 10.40 -11.45
C GLN A 121 -23.09 11.83 -11.18
N TRP A 122 -22.17 12.32 -12.02
CA TRP A 122 -21.68 13.70 -11.96
C TRP A 122 -22.79 14.73 -12.24
N GLU A 123 -23.63 14.44 -13.24
CA GLU A 123 -24.77 15.30 -13.63
C GLU A 123 -25.85 15.31 -12.55
N ALA A 124 -26.20 14.16 -11.99
CA ALA A 124 -27.15 14.07 -10.88
C ALA A 124 -26.67 14.87 -9.66
N GLY A 125 -25.38 14.79 -9.32
CA GLY A 125 -24.81 15.59 -8.23
C GLY A 125 -24.83 17.10 -8.53
N ARG A 126 -24.75 17.51 -9.81
CA ARG A 126 -24.95 18.92 -10.21
C ARG A 126 -26.41 19.38 -10.09
N ALA A 127 -27.33 18.54 -10.55
CA ALA A 127 -28.77 18.80 -10.46
C ALA A 127 -29.26 18.96 -9.01
N LEU A 128 -28.63 18.25 -8.07
CA LEU A 128 -28.89 18.37 -6.64
C LEU A 128 -28.21 19.59 -5.98
N GLY A 129 -27.56 20.47 -6.74
CA GLY A 129 -26.90 21.68 -6.22
C GLY A 129 -25.65 21.43 -5.38
N LEU A 130 -25.08 20.21 -5.41
CA LEU A 130 -23.89 19.89 -4.62
C LEU A 130 -22.67 20.68 -5.09
N THR A 131 -21.89 21.21 -4.13
CA THR A 131 -20.62 21.85 -4.42
C THR A 131 -19.63 20.86 -5.06
N PRO A 132 -18.58 21.32 -5.77
CA PRO A 132 -17.59 20.41 -6.36
C PRO A 132 -16.99 19.42 -5.38
N TRP A 133 -16.69 19.84 -4.15
CA TRP A 133 -16.16 18.98 -3.09
C TRP A 133 -17.19 17.96 -2.59
N GLN A 134 -18.44 18.37 -2.39
CA GLN A 134 -19.51 17.45 -1.97
C GLN A 134 -19.77 16.37 -3.03
N ARG A 135 -19.82 16.74 -4.31
CA ARG A 135 -19.94 15.78 -5.42
C ARG A 135 -18.77 14.79 -5.43
N TYR A 136 -17.54 15.33 -5.37
CA TYR A 136 -16.36 14.47 -5.36
C TYR A 136 -16.41 13.51 -4.17
N ARG A 137 -16.62 14.01 -2.95
CA ARG A 137 -16.60 13.20 -1.74
C ARG A 137 -17.71 12.16 -1.68
N HIS A 138 -18.96 12.55 -1.94
CA HIS A 138 -20.12 11.69 -1.67
C HIS A 138 -20.59 10.89 -2.89
N VAL A 139 -20.46 11.46 -4.09
CA VAL A 139 -20.99 10.82 -5.30
C VAL A 139 -19.93 10.03 -6.06
N VAL A 140 -18.66 10.43 -5.95
CA VAL A 140 -17.57 9.84 -6.74
C VAL A 140 -16.58 9.08 -5.90
N LEU A 141 -15.98 9.74 -4.89
CA LEU A 141 -14.89 9.16 -4.11
C LEU A 141 -15.36 7.95 -3.29
N MET A 142 -16.51 8.03 -2.62
CA MET A 142 -16.97 6.91 -1.78
C MET A 142 -17.27 5.65 -2.58
N PRO A 143 -18.02 5.70 -3.71
CA PRO A 143 -18.19 4.53 -4.58
C PRO A 143 -16.89 4.06 -5.25
N ALA A 144 -15.98 4.98 -5.58
CA ALA A 144 -14.68 4.64 -6.13
C ALA A 144 -13.81 3.90 -5.08
N LEU A 145 -13.76 4.41 -3.84
CA LEU A 145 -13.08 3.76 -2.72
C LEU A 145 -13.63 2.36 -2.46
N GLU A 146 -14.96 2.20 -2.39
CA GLU A 146 -15.59 0.89 -2.19
C GLU A 146 -15.15 -0.10 -3.26
N ARG A 147 -15.20 0.30 -4.53
CA ARG A 147 -14.84 -0.52 -5.68
C ARG A 147 -13.36 -0.89 -5.71
N MET A 148 -12.50 0.07 -5.37
CA MET A 148 -11.03 -0.08 -5.41
C MET A 148 -10.45 -0.59 -4.08
N TYR A 149 -11.25 -0.73 -3.04
CA TYR A 149 -10.78 -1.10 -1.70
C TYR A 149 -9.96 -2.39 -1.67
N PRO A 150 -10.32 -3.47 -2.39
CA PRO A 150 -9.50 -4.69 -2.41
C PRO A 150 -8.10 -4.45 -3.00
N ALA A 151 -8.00 -3.62 -4.04
CA ALA A 151 -6.72 -3.24 -4.65
C ALA A 151 -5.88 -2.38 -3.71
N LEU A 152 -6.51 -1.40 -3.03
CA LEU A 152 -5.85 -0.59 -2.01
C LEU A 152 -5.35 -1.44 -0.83
N THR A 153 -6.16 -2.38 -0.36
CA THR A 153 -5.74 -3.32 0.70
C THR A 153 -4.50 -4.13 0.27
N SER A 154 -4.49 -4.62 -0.96
CA SER A 154 -3.33 -5.36 -1.49
C SER A 154 -2.10 -4.46 -1.59
N GLN A 155 -2.27 -3.20 -2.02
CA GLN A 155 -1.17 -2.24 -2.10
C GLN A 155 -0.58 -1.90 -0.73
N CYS A 156 -1.42 -1.75 0.30
CA CYS A 156 -0.96 -1.54 1.67
C CYS A 156 -0.11 -2.71 2.18
N VAL A 157 -0.53 -3.96 1.89
CA VAL A 157 0.25 -5.15 2.25
C VAL A 157 1.57 -5.20 1.48
N ILE A 158 1.60 -4.85 0.19
CA ILE A 158 2.82 -4.79 -0.62
C ILE A 158 3.83 -3.80 -0.01
N VAL A 159 3.36 -2.60 0.37
CA VAL A 159 4.24 -1.58 0.98
C VAL A 159 4.71 -2.04 2.37
N MET A 160 3.89 -2.71 3.15
CA MET A 160 4.28 -3.31 4.42
C MET A 160 5.39 -4.36 4.23
N LEU A 161 5.27 -5.26 3.27
CA LEU A 161 6.34 -6.23 2.95
C LEU A 161 7.58 -5.52 2.39
N GLY A 162 7.41 -4.45 1.61
CA GLY A 162 8.48 -3.59 1.11
C GLY A 162 9.22 -2.83 2.20
N SER A 163 8.65 -2.70 3.40
CA SER A 163 9.34 -2.04 4.53
C SER A 163 10.64 -2.76 4.92
N ALA A 164 10.77 -4.08 4.62
CA ALA A 164 12.02 -4.81 4.85
C ALA A 164 13.26 -4.11 4.27
N VAL A 165 13.09 -3.29 3.23
CA VAL A 165 14.17 -2.53 2.59
C VAL A 165 14.71 -1.40 3.48
N VAL A 166 13.93 -0.88 4.44
CA VAL A 166 14.36 0.25 5.29
C VAL A 166 15.50 -0.16 6.24
N SER A 167 15.68 -1.46 6.48
CA SER A 167 16.85 -1.99 7.21
C SER A 167 18.17 -1.60 6.57
N GLN A 168 18.19 -1.32 5.24
CA GLN A 168 19.39 -0.92 4.50
C GLN A 168 19.89 0.48 4.88
N ILE A 169 19.05 1.30 5.48
CA ILE A 169 19.41 2.61 6.04
C ILE A 169 19.42 2.59 7.57
N SER A 170 19.61 1.42 8.16
CA SER A 170 19.72 1.18 9.61
C SER A 170 18.45 1.49 10.43
N VAL A 171 17.28 1.46 9.81
CA VAL A 171 16.03 1.43 10.59
C VAL A 171 15.90 0.08 11.27
N ALA A 172 15.69 0.09 12.58
CA ALA A 172 15.61 -1.13 13.41
C ALA A 172 14.26 -1.84 13.25
N ASP A 173 13.91 -2.24 12.01
CA ASP A 173 12.73 -3.01 11.65
C ASP A 173 12.94 -4.54 11.87
N LEU A 174 11.96 -5.33 11.54
CA LEU A 174 12.03 -6.78 11.69
C LEU A 174 13.17 -7.42 10.87
N THR A 175 13.46 -6.90 9.68
CA THR A 175 14.57 -7.37 8.83
C THR A 175 15.92 -6.99 9.42
N PHE A 176 16.03 -5.79 9.99
CA PHE A 176 17.23 -5.37 10.71
C PHE A 176 17.53 -6.32 11.89
N ALA A 177 16.51 -6.68 12.68
CA ALA A 177 16.65 -7.64 13.77
C ALA A 177 17.15 -9.02 13.26
N ALA A 178 16.60 -9.50 12.14
CA ALA A 178 17.06 -10.74 11.52
C ALA A 178 18.54 -10.67 11.10
N ASN A 179 18.95 -9.57 10.44
CA ASN A 179 20.32 -9.32 10.02
C ASN A 179 21.27 -9.26 11.22
N PHE A 180 20.85 -8.60 12.30
CA PHE A 180 21.60 -8.50 13.54
C PHE A 180 21.84 -9.87 14.19
N ILE A 181 20.78 -10.70 14.28
CA ILE A 181 20.88 -12.05 14.83
C ILE A 181 21.80 -12.93 13.97
N GLN A 182 21.56 -12.91 12.66
CA GLN A 182 22.35 -13.71 11.71
C GLN A 182 23.84 -13.34 11.76
N SER A 183 24.19 -12.06 11.86
CA SER A 183 25.59 -11.62 11.93
C SER A 183 26.34 -12.08 13.18
N ARG A 184 25.61 -12.33 14.29
CA ARG A 184 26.17 -12.76 15.57
C ARG A 184 26.17 -14.28 15.78
N THR A 185 25.17 -14.95 15.23
CA THR A 185 24.92 -16.37 15.50
C THR A 185 25.29 -17.27 14.34
N PHE A 186 25.43 -16.70 13.13
CA PHE A 186 25.57 -17.43 11.85
C PHE A 186 24.41 -18.38 11.54
N LEU A 187 23.26 -18.21 12.24
CA LEU A 187 22.02 -18.96 12.03
C LEU A 187 21.18 -18.32 10.95
N SER A 188 21.69 -18.26 9.71
CA SER A 188 21.02 -17.57 8.61
C SER A 188 19.66 -18.18 8.27
N PHE A 189 19.60 -19.49 8.14
CA PHE A 189 18.38 -20.20 7.77
C PHE A 189 17.28 -19.99 8.81
N GLU A 190 17.57 -20.24 10.08
CA GLU A 190 16.63 -20.13 11.19
C GLU A 190 16.11 -18.69 11.34
N SER A 191 17.02 -17.72 11.29
CA SER A 191 16.67 -16.29 11.43
C SER A 191 15.70 -15.84 10.35
N TYR A 192 15.99 -16.16 9.08
CA TYR A 192 15.14 -15.74 7.98
C TYR A 192 13.85 -16.54 7.87
N VAL A 193 13.83 -17.83 8.25
CA VAL A 193 12.57 -18.60 8.30
C VAL A 193 11.61 -18.04 9.34
N VAL A 194 12.11 -17.73 10.56
CA VAL A 194 11.28 -17.12 11.62
C VAL A 194 10.80 -15.75 11.19
N THR A 195 11.69 -14.92 10.63
CA THR A 195 11.34 -13.58 10.14
C THR A 195 10.31 -13.63 9.02
N ALA A 196 10.44 -14.53 8.06
CA ALA A 196 9.47 -14.75 7.00
C ALA A 196 8.11 -15.17 7.57
N GLY A 197 8.09 -16.05 8.58
CA GLY A 197 6.88 -16.42 9.31
C GLY A 197 6.22 -15.22 10.00
N MET A 198 7.01 -14.35 10.65
CA MET A 198 6.49 -13.14 11.29
C MET A 198 5.91 -12.14 10.27
N TYR A 199 6.58 -11.92 9.13
CA TYR A 199 6.04 -11.10 8.03
C TYR A 199 4.75 -11.69 7.46
N LEU A 200 4.68 -13.00 7.27
CA LEU A 200 3.47 -13.69 6.81
C LEU A 200 2.30 -13.47 7.77
N LEU A 201 2.53 -13.67 9.06
CA LEU A 201 1.50 -13.44 10.08
C LEU A 201 1.05 -11.98 10.11
N LEU A 202 1.99 -11.03 10.01
CA LEU A 202 1.70 -9.61 9.94
C LEU A 202 0.88 -9.27 8.68
N ALA A 203 1.22 -9.84 7.52
CA ALA A 203 0.46 -9.64 6.28
C ALA A 203 -0.97 -10.18 6.38
N ILE A 204 -1.16 -11.35 6.98
CA ILE A 204 -2.48 -11.94 7.22
C ILE A 204 -3.28 -11.06 8.18
N ALA A 205 -2.68 -10.64 9.29
CA ALA A 205 -3.31 -9.77 10.29
C ALA A 205 -3.71 -8.42 9.70
N MET A 206 -2.81 -7.75 8.96
CA MET A 206 -3.08 -6.50 8.30
C MET A 206 -4.21 -6.61 7.26
N ARG A 207 -4.18 -7.64 6.42
CA ARG A 207 -5.26 -7.91 5.45
C ARG A 207 -6.60 -8.16 6.16
N ALA A 208 -6.61 -8.95 7.23
CA ALA A 208 -7.83 -9.22 8.01
C ALA A 208 -8.37 -7.95 8.65
N LEU A 209 -7.50 -7.09 9.21
CA LEU A 209 -7.86 -5.81 9.81
C LEU A 209 -8.45 -4.85 8.76
N LEU A 210 -7.76 -4.65 7.63
CA LEU A 210 -8.23 -3.79 6.55
C LEU A 210 -9.56 -4.29 5.99
N ASN A 211 -9.73 -5.60 5.78
CA ASN A 211 -10.99 -6.17 5.35
C ASN A 211 -12.12 -5.96 6.37
N ARG A 212 -11.83 -6.01 7.68
CA ARG A 212 -12.81 -5.65 8.72
C ARG A 212 -13.21 -4.18 8.65
N ILE A 213 -12.25 -3.30 8.50
CA ILE A 213 -12.47 -1.85 8.33
C ILE A 213 -13.34 -1.60 7.09
N GLY A 214 -12.99 -2.20 5.96
CA GLY A 214 -13.74 -2.07 4.72
C GLY A 214 -15.20 -2.53 4.86
N ARG A 215 -15.43 -3.68 5.50
CA ARG A 215 -16.81 -4.16 5.78
C ARG A 215 -17.61 -3.19 6.64
N ARG A 216 -16.99 -2.55 7.62
CA ARG A 216 -17.68 -1.55 8.48
C ARG A 216 -17.96 -0.24 7.75
N LEU A 217 -17.03 0.21 6.90
CA LEU A 217 -17.14 1.49 6.18
C LEU A 217 -18.12 1.42 5.00
N PHE A 218 -18.12 0.32 4.26
CA PHE A 218 -18.85 0.21 2.98
C PHE A 218 -20.03 -0.77 3.05
N GLY A 219 -20.25 -1.47 4.18
CA GLY A 219 -21.37 -2.41 4.34
C GLY A 219 -21.36 -3.52 3.28
N PHE A 220 -20.20 -4.00 2.85
CA PHE A 220 -19.92 -4.88 1.71
C PHE A 220 -21.10 -5.80 1.31
N ARG A 221 -22.05 -5.27 0.54
CA ARG A 221 -23.12 -6.05 -0.09
C ARG A 221 -22.66 -6.75 -1.38
N HIS A 222 -21.46 -6.49 -1.89
CA HIS A 222 -21.06 -6.83 -3.27
C HIS A 222 -19.77 -7.65 -3.44
N LEU A 223 -19.25 -8.29 -2.40
CA LEU A 223 -18.16 -9.26 -2.58
C LEU A 223 -18.64 -10.71 -2.80
N THR A 224 -19.91 -10.92 -3.12
CA THR A 224 -20.31 -12.14 -3.80
C THR A 224 -19.88 -12.02 -5.26
N PRO A 225 -19.04 -12.94 -5.79
CA PRO A 225 -18.79 -13.00 -7.21
C PRO A 225 -20.15 -13.02 -7.90
N ALA A 226 -20.38 -12.12 -8.86
CA ALA A 226 -21.57 -12.20 -9.68
C ALA A 226 -21.70 -13.65 -10.17
N PRO A 227 -22.87 -14.30 -10.03
CA PRO A 227 -23.03 -15.66 -10.51
C PRO A 227 -22.61 -15.62 -11.98
N ARG A 228 -21.62 -16.44 -12.34
CA ARG A 228 -21.22 -16.59 -13.74
C ARG A 228 -22.50 -16.83 -14.51
N ARG A 229 -22.96 -15.85 -15.30
CA ARG A 229 -24.03 -16.06 -16.27
C ARG A 229 -23.61 -17.28 -17.05
N ARG A 230 -24.23 -18.43 -16.77
CA ARG A 230 -24.17 -19.56 -17.66
C ARG A 230 -24.71 -18.99 -18.98
N LEU A 231 -23.84 -18.85 -19.96
CA LEU A 231 -24.24 -18.62 -21.33
C LEU A 231 -25.27 -19.71 -21.60
N SER A 232 -26.53 -19.30 -21.77
CA SER A 232 -27.61 -20.25 -22.01
C SER A 232 -27.24 -21.04 -23.26
N SER A 233 -27.37 -22.34 -23.16
CA SER A 233 -27.09 -23.31 -24.24
C SER A 233 -27.93 -23.06 -25.50
N HIS A 234 -28.74 -22.02 -25.55
CA HIS A 234 -29.49 -21.57 -26.72
C HIS A 234 -28.61 -20.92 -27.81
N VAL A 235 -27.51 -20.20 -27.40
CA VAL A 235 -26.65 -19.54 -28.42
C VAL A 235 -25.78 -20.52 -29.20
N LEU A 236 -25.53 -21.71 -28.64
CA LEU A 236 -24.74 -22.75 -29.34
C LEU A 236 -25.59 -23.60 -30.30
N ARG A 237 -26.92 -23.53 -30.32
CA ARG A 237 -27.78 -24.24 -31.26
C ARG A 237 -28.05 -23.45 -32.54
N GLU A 238 -27.95 -22.11 -32.51
CA GLU A 238 -28.15 -21.29 -33.73
C GLU A 238 -26.91 -21.16 -34.62
N ALA A 239 -25.74 -21.61 -34.14
CA ALA A 239 -24.50 -21.61 -34.92
C ALA A 239 -24.30 -22.91 -35.75
N HIS A 240 -25.21 -23.87 -35.66
CA HIS A 240 -25.14 -25.16 -36.36
C HIS A 240 -26.41 -25.50 -37.16
N SER A 241 -27.28 -24.53 -37.39
CA SER A 241 -28.35 -24.58 -38.38
C SER A 241 -28.06 -23.54 -39.50
#